data_2c6ee0a6b2576fd3843e71e3774f448b
#
_entry.id   2c6ee0a6b2576fd3843e71e3774f448b
#
_cell.length_a   1.000
_cell.length_b   1.000
_cell.length_c   1.000
_cell.angle_alpha   90.00
_cell.angle_beta   90.00
_cell.angle_gamma   90.00
#
_symmetry.space_group_name_H-M   'P 1'
#
loop_
_entity.id
_entity.type
_entity.pdbx_description
1 polymer ?
#
loop_
_entity_poly.entity_id
_entity_poly.type
_entity_poly.pdbx_seq_one_letter_code
_entity_poly.pdbx_strand_id
1 'polypeptide(L)'
;ERTKLLGFIPWKRKSSAYGYAQAIDGTWDIYKKQAKKPLASRTSFKDSVDFIGWYNKKSNKLLGIPKDNARLLYLAYHEGRGGYKKGSYKSKPWLLSVSSDVQKMSNRYRNQYDSCKKKLKSPFYFLFN
;
A
#
# COMPACT_ATOMS: atom_id res chain seq x y z
N GLU A 1 2.04 14.44 -0.50
CA GLU A 1 2.08 15.35 -1.64
C GLU A 1 2.75 16.67 -1.24
N ARG A 2 3.55 17.25 -2.14
CA ARG A 2 4.22 18.53 -1.92
C ARG A 2 3.55 19.61 -2.76
N THR A 3 3.37 20.79 -2.18
CA THR A 3 3.06 21.98 -2.96
C THR A 3 4.33 22.43 -3.66
N LYS A 4 4.19 23.03 -4.83
CA LYS A 4 5.32 23.49 -5.63
C LYS A 4 5.21 24.98 -5.87
N LEU A 5 6.34 25.68 -5.76
CA LEU A 5 6.47 27.04 -6.21
C LEU A 5 6.75 26.99 -7.72
N LEU A 6 6.00 27.79 -8.50
CA LEU A 6 6.10 27.84 -9.96
C LEU A 6 5.90 26.47 -10.65
N GLY A 7 5.20 25.55 -10.00
CA GLY A 7 4.81 24.26 -10.55
C GLY A 7 5.86 23.17 -10.55
N PHE A 8 7.13 23.47 -10.29
CA PHE A 8 8.21 22.48 -10.34
C PHE A 8 9.14 22.47 -9.12
N ILE A 9 9.23 23.57 -8.38
CA ILE A 9 10.06 23.66 -7.18
C ILE A 9 9.25 23.19 -5.97
N PRO A 10 9.69 22.16 -5.23
CA PRO A 10 9.01 21.74 -4.00
C PRO A 10 9.09 22.87 -2.96
N TRP A 11 7.92 23.37 -2.56
CA TRP A 11 7.83 24.47 -1.60
C TRP A 11 7.44 23.98 -0.22
N LYS A 12 6.33 23.26 -0.15
CA LYS A 12 5.77 22.80 1.11
C LYS A 12 5.02 21.51 0.89
N ARG A 13 5.08 20.59 1.86
CA ARG A 13 4.23 19.40 1.83
C ARG A 13 2.83 19.75 2.34
N LYS A 14 1.81 19.34 1.59
CA LYS A 14 0.42 19.48 2.00
C LYS A 14 0.06 18.53 3.15
N SER A 15 0.77 17.42 3.23
CA SER A 15 0.60 16.42 4.29
C SER A 15 1.96 15.87 4.69
N SER A 16 2.00 15.09 5.76
CA SER A 16 3.22 14.40 6.19
C SER A 16 3.51 13.11 5.41
N ALA A 17 2.69 12.79 4.38
CA ALA A 17 2.91 11.62 3.53
C ALA A 17 4.30 11.66 2.88
N TYR A 18 5.04 10.56 2.98
CA TYR A 18 6.44 10.52 2.57
C TYR A 18 6.88 9.11 2.18
N GLY A 19 7.86 9.02 1.28
CA GLY A 19 8.50 7.78 0.89
C GLY A 19 7.68 6.93 -0.08
N TYR A 20 8.10 5.67 -0.25
CA TYR A 20 7.47 4.76 -1.21
C TYR A 20 5.99 4.50 -0.95
N ALA A 21 5.62 4.34 0.31
CA ALA A 21 4.25 4.03 0.70
C ALA A 21 3.39 5.28 0.91
N GLN A 22 3.96 6.47 0.85
CA GLN A 22 3.28 7.73 1.14
C GLN A 22 2.55 7.72 2.49
N ALA A 23 3.16 7.05 3.48
CA ALA A 23 2.63 6.97 4.83
C ALA A 23 2.77 8.33 5.54
N ILE A 24 1.73 8.74 6.25
CA ILE A 24 1.77 9.94 7.10
C ILE A 24 2.47 9.62 8.43
N ASP A 25 2.99 10.67 9.08
CA ASP A 25 3.80 10.53 10.30
C ASP A 25 3.10 9.68 11.36
N GLY A 26 1.87 10.03 11.71
CA GLY A 26 1.15 9.33 12.78
C GLY A 26 0.92 7.86 12.51
N THR A 27 0.53 7.52 11.28
CA THR A 27 0.30 6.12 10.90
C THR A 27 1.60 5.33 10.87
N TRP A 28 2.68 5.95 10.40
CA TRP A 28 4.00 5.33 10.39
C TRP A 28 4.51 5.05 11.82
N ASP A 29 4.30 5.99 12.73
CA ASP A 29 4.70 5.82 14.12
C ASP A 29 3.93 4.67 14.79
N ILE A 30 2.63 4.55 14.52
CA ILE A 30 1.82 3.43 15.00
C ILE A 30 2.36 2.10 14.45
N TYR A 31 2.69 2.07 13.16
CA TYR A 31 3.28 0.89 12.53
C TYR A 31 4.58 0.48 13.20
N LYS A 32 5.52 1.41 13.35
CA LYS A 32 6.81 1.12 14.01
C LYS A 32 6.62 0.52 15.39
N LYS A 33 5.70 1.07 16.15
CA LYS A 33 5.40 0.61 17.51
C LYS A 33 4.75 -0.77 17.51
N GLN A 34 3.71 -0.98 16.72
CA GLN A 34 2.96 -2.23 16.71
C GLN A 34 3.72 -3.38 16.06
N ALA A 35 4.47 -3.10 15.00
CA ALA A 35 5.30 -4.09 14.33
C ALA A 35 6.65 -4.32 15.02
N LYS A 36 6.95 -3.56 16.08
CA LYS A 36 8.23 -3.60 16.81
C LYS A 36 9.42 -3.35 15.88
N LYS A 37 9.29 -2.36 15.02
CA LYS A 37 10.31 -1.96 14.05
C LYS A 37 10.69 -0.49 14.21
N PRO A 38 11.34 -0.11 15.33
CA PRO A 38 11.61 1.29 15.64
C PRO A 38 12.56 1.98 14.63
N LEU A 39 13.37 1.20 13.90
CA LEU A 39 14.32 1.71 12.93
C LEU A 39 13.80 1.69 11.49
N ALA A 40 12.53 1.30 11.28
CA ALA A 40 11.95 1.29 9.94
C ALA A 40 11.95 2.68 9.32
N SER A 41 12.28 2.76 8.03
CA SER A 41 12.38 4.00 7.28
C SER A 41 11.39 4.04 6.12
N ARG A 42 10.71 5.16 5.95
CA ARG A 42 9.78 5.38 4.83
C ARG A 42 10.49 5.45 3.48
N THR A 43 11.79 5.62 3.46
CA THR A 43 12.61 5.59 2.24
C THR A 43 13.18 4.21 1.95
N SER A 44 12.99 3.23 2.83
CA SER A 44 13.31 1.83 2.58
C SER A 44 12.16 1.16 1.84
N PHE A 45 12.44 0.59 0.67
CA PHE A 45 11.44 -0.15 -0.10
C PHE A 45 10.91 -1.35 0.69
N LYS A 46 11.80 -2.11 1.31
CA LYS A 46 11.44 -3.26 2.14
C LYS A 46 10.49 -2.88 3.28
N ASP A 47 10.83 -1.84 4.02
CA ASP A 47 10.01 -1.38 5.13
C ASP A 47 8.65 -0.85 4.65
N SER A 48 8.63 -0.18 3.51
CA SER A 48 7.40 0.35 2.92
C SER A 48 6.46 -0.76 2.46
N VAL A 49 6.98 -1.83 1.86
CA VAL A 49 6.19 -3.00 1.47
C VAL A 49 5.60 -3.70 2.70
N ASP A 50 6.40 -3.86 3.74
CA ASP A 50 5.95 -4.43 5.01
C ASP A 50 4.84 -3.59 5.65
N PHE A 51 5.00 -2.27 5.63
CA PHE A 51 3.99 -1.32 6.10
C PHE A 51 2.66 -1.48 5.35
N ILE A 52 2.72 -1.56 4.02
CA ILE A 52 1.51 -1.75 3.20
C ILE A 52 0.79 -3.05 3.60
N GLY A 53 1.53 -4.13 3.77
CA GLY A 53 0.99 -5.41 4.22
C GLY A 53 0.34 -5.31 5.61
N TRP A 54 1.00 -4.64 6.53
CA TRP A 54 0.48 -4.39 7.88
C TRP A 54 -0.83 -3.58 7.82
N TYR A 55 -0.85 -2.51 7.03
CA TYR A 55 -2.02 -1.65 6.88
C TYR A 55 -3.20 -2.40 6.27
N ASN A 56 -2.96 -3.16 5.20
CA ASN A 56 -3.99 -3.93 4.52
C ASN A 56 -4.54 -5.07 5.38
N LYS A 57 -3.69 -5.72 6.17
CA LYS A 57 -4.14 -6.72 7.14
C LYS A 57 -5.12 -6.14 8.15
N LYS A 58 -4.85 -4.94 8.64
CA LYS A 58 -5.77 -4.23 9.52
C LYS A 58 -7.06 -3.82 8.81
N SER A 59 -6.99 -3.38 7.58
CA SER A 59 -8.18 -3.04 6.80
C SER A 59 -9.05 -4.27 6.55
N ASN A 60 -8.45 -5.42 6.27
CA ASN A 60 -9.17 -6.69 6.20
C ASN A 60 -9.90 -6.99 7.53
N LYS A 61 -9.20 -6.85 8.64
CA LYS A 61 -9.75 -7.15 9.98
C LYS A 61 -10.84 -6.16 10.40
N LEU A 62 -10.61 -4.87 10.20
CA LEU A 62 -11.48 -3.81 10.73
C LEU A 62 -12.65 -3.45 9.78
N LEU A 63 -12.47 -3.62 8.48
CA LEU A 63 -13.44 -3.23 7.47
C LEU A 63 -14.09 -4.43 6.77
N GLY A 64 -13.62 -5.63 7.05
CA GLY A 64 -14.13 -6.83 6.39
C GLY A 64 -13.77 -6.94 4.92
N ILE A 65 -12.77 -6.19 4.45
CA ILE A 65 -12.35 -6.24 3.05
C ILE A 65 -11.58 -7.54 2.81
N PRO A 66 -11.99 -8.38 1.82
CA PRO A 66 -11.24 -9.59 1.49
C PRO A 66 -9.80 -9.27 1.10
N LYS A 67 -8.86 -10.13 1.50
CA LYS A 67 -7.43 -9.94 1.25
C LYS A 67 -7.07 -9.93 -0.25
N ASP A 68 -7.89 -10.53 -1.09
CA ASP A 68 -7.71 -10.56 -2.54
C ASP A 68 -8.43 -9.43 -3.27
N ASN A 69 -9.18 -8.61 -2.56
CA ASN A 69 -9.85 -7.45 -3.15
C ASN A 69 -8.92 -6.23 -3.09
N ALA A 70 -7.95 -6.19 -4.02
CA ALA A 70 -6.96 -5.13 -4.09
C ALA A 70 -7.58 -3.76 -4.35
N ARG A 71 -8.68 -3.70 -5.11
CA ARG A 71 -9.41 -2.46 -5.39
C ARG A 71 -9.91 -1.79 -4.12
N LEU A 72 -10.61 -2.52 -3.27
CA LEU A 72 -11.14 -1.98 -2.02
C LEU A 72 -10.05 -1.69 -1.00
N LEU A 73 -9.01 -2.55 -0.93
CA LEU A 73 -7.86 -2.32 -0.06
C LEU A 73 -7.14 -1.04 -0.45
N TYR A 74 -6.98 -0.78 -1.74
CA TYR A 74 -6.37 0.44 -2.24
C TYR A 74 -7.21 1.69 -1.90
N LEU A 75 -8.54 1.61 -2.06
CA LEU A 75 -9.42 2.71 -1.68
C LEU A 75 -9.32 3.03 -0.18
N ALA A 76 -9.33 2.01 0.67
CA ALA A 76 -9.16 2.18 2.11
C ALA A 76 -7.77 2.73 2.47
N TYR A 77 -6.76 2.34 1.72
CA TYR A 77 -5.40 2.85 1.89
C TYR A 77 -5.29 4.32 1.53
N HIS A 78 -5.84 4.69 0.38
CA HIS A 78 -5.76 6.06 -0.12
C HIS A 78 -6.59 7.04 0.72
N GLU A 79 -7.83 6.68 1.04
CA GLU A 79 -8.76 7.55 1.77
C GLU A 79 -8.61 7.46 3.29
N GLY A 80 -7.86 6.48 3.76
CA GLY A 80 -7.88 6.09 5.16
C GLY A 80 -9.13 5.27 5.48
N ARG A 81 -9.08 4.49 6.56
CA ARG A 81 -10.22 3.64 6.93
C ARG A 81 -11.48 4.44 7.26
N GLY A 82 -11.32 5.61 7.89
CA GLY A 82 -12.43 6.50 8.19
C GLY A 82 -13.09 7.07 6.94
N GLY A 83 -12.27 7.55 6.00
CA GLY A 83 -12.75 8.05 4.71
C GLY A 83 -13.42 6.97 3.88
N TYR A 84 -12.86 5.77 3.88
CA TYR A 84 -13.47 4.61 3.21
C TYR A 84 -14.87 4.32 3.75
N LYS A 85 -15.02 4.26 5.07
CA LYS A 85 -16.33 4.04 5.71
C LYS A 85 -17.37 5.11 5.33
N LYS A 86 -16.92 6.37 5.22
CA LYS A 86 -17.79 7.47 4.80
C LYS A 86 -18.07 7.48 3.30
N GLY A 87 -17.37 6.67 2.53
CA GLY A 87 -17.53 6.63 1.09
C GLY A 87 -16.94 7.83 0.37
N SER A 88 -15.91 8.47 0.92
CA SER A 88 -15.29 9.66 0.33
C SER A 88 -14.72 9.42 -1.08
N TYR A 89 -14.36 8.18 -1.40
CA TYR A 89 -13.86 7.81 -2.74
C TYR A 89 -14.93 7.92 -3.83
N LYS A 90 -16.22 7.89 -3.47
CA LYS A 90 -17.33 7.88 -4.45
C LYS A 90 -17.39 9.15 -5.28
N SER A 91 -16.89 10.27 -4.76
CA SER A 91 -16.83 11.55 -5.45
C SER A 91 -15.53 11.75 -6.26
N LYS A 92 -14.69 10.72 -6.35
CA LYS A 92 -13.37 10.78 -7.01
C LYS A 92 -13.27 9.78 -8.16
N PRO A 93 -13.83 10.07 -9.35
CA PRO A 93 -13.80 9.13 -10.49
C PRO A 93 -12.39 8.68 -10.86
N TRP A 94 -11.41 9.57 -10.79
CA TRP A 94 -10.01 9.25 -11.06
C TRP A 94 -9.48 8.18 -10.09
N LEU A 95 -9.87 8.24 -8.83
CA LEU A 95 -9.45 7.28 -7.81
C LEU A 95 -10.10 5.91 -8.05
N LEU A 96 -11.38 5.91 -8.44
CA LEU A 96 -12.08 4.68 -8.81
C LEU A 96 -11.41 4.00 -10.01
N SER A 97 -11.01 4.78 -11.02
CA SER A 97 -10.28 4.28 -12.18
C SER A 97 -8.93 3.66 -11.79
N VAL A 98 -8.15 4.37 -10.99
CA VAL A 98 -6.86 3.87 -10.49
C VAL A 98 -7.04 2.59 -9.68
N SER A 99 -8.05 2.54 -8.81
CA SER A 99 -8.32 1.35 -7.99
C SER A 99 -8.67 0.13 -8.85
N SER A 100 -9.36 0.33 -9.96
CA SER A 100 -9.63 -0.74 -10.93
C SER A 100 -8.35 -1.25 -11.59
N ASP A 101 -7.45 -0.34 -11.96
CA ASP A 101 -6.15 -0.70 -12.52
C ASP A 101 -5.29 -1.48 -11.51
N VAL A 102 -5.32 -1.07 -10.25
CA VAL A 102 -4.63 -1.79 -9.16
C VAL A 102 -5.14 -3.23 -9.07
N GLN A 103 -6.45 -3.44 -9.18
CA GLN A 103 -7.02 -4.80 -9.18
C GLN A 103 -6.53 -5.63 -10.37
N LYS A 104 -6.49 -5.06 -11.55
CA LYS A 104 -5.98 -5.73 -12.76
C LYS A 104 -4.53 -6.13 -12.60
N MET A 105 -3.69 -5.24 -12.06
CA MET A 105 -2.28 -5.53 -11.79
C MET A 105 -2.12 -6.62 -10.73
N SER A 106 -2.90 -6.56 -9.67
CA SER A 106 -2.90 -7.58 -8.62
C SER A 106 -3.24 -8.95 -9.18
N ASN A 107 -4.26 -9.04 -10.02
CA ASN A 107 -4.65 -10.29 -10.67
C ASN A 107 -3.53 -10.83 -11.57
N ARG A 108 -2.87 -9.96 -12.32
CA ARG A 108 -1.74 -10.33 -13.17
C ARG A 108 -0.59 -10.90 -12.36
N TYR A 109 -0.19 -10.23 -11.29
CA TYR A 109 0.91 -10.68 -10.43
C TYR A 109 0.56 -11.98 -9.71
N ARG A 110 -0.68 -12.15 -9.29
CA ARG A 110 -1.14 -13.40 -8.70
C ARG A 110 -1.02 -14.56 -9.69
N ASN A 111 -1.47 -14.36 -10.93
CA ASN A 111 -1.36 -15.38 -11.97
C ASN A 111 0.10 -15.74 -12.26
N GLN A 112 0.97 -14.74 -12.31
CA GLN A 112 2.41 -14.97 -12.47
C GLN A 112 2.99 -15.75 -11.29
N TYR A 113 2.64 -15.38 -10.08
CA TYR A 113 3.08 -16.07 -8.87
C TYR A 113 2.59 -17.52 -8.85
N ASP A 114 1.31 -17.76 -9.17
CA ASP A 114 0.73 -19.09 -9.21
C ASP A 114 1.42 -19.99 -10.24
N SER A 115 1.85 -19.41 -11.36
CA SER A 115 2.60 -20.13 -12.39
C SER A 115 3.98 -20.58 -11.93
N CYS A 116 4.65 -19.81 -11.07
CA CYS A 116 6.04 -20.07 -10.66
C CYS A 116 6.21 -20.53 -9.22
N LYS A 117 5.16 -20.51 -8.39
CA LYS A 117 5.30 -20.81 -6.95
C LYS A 117 5.82 -22.20 -6.64
N LYS A 118 5.49 -23.21 -7.45
CA LYS A 118 6.04 -24.57 -7.30
C LYS A 118 7.55 -24.55 -7.48
N LYS A 119 8.02 -23.82 -8.48
CA LYS A 119 9.44 -23.65 -8.77
C LYS A 119 10.15 -22.94 -7.63
N LEU A 120 9.55 -21.87 -7.09
CA LEU A 120 10.09 -21.13 -5.95
C LEU A 120 10.15 -21.94 -4.65
N LYS A 121 9.22 -22.88 -4.47
CA LYS A 121 9.16 -23.77 -3.30
C LYS A 121 9.97 -25.04 -3.46
N SER A 122 10.51 -25.33 -4.65
CA SER A 122 11.33 -26.51 -4.89
C SER A 122 12.68 -26.38 -4.17
N PRO A 123 13.13 -27.39 -3.42
CA PRO A 123 14.46 -27.35 -2.82
C PRO A 123 15.59 -27.25 -3.85
N PHE A 124 15.37 -27.75 -5.06
CA PHE A 124 16.34 -27.63 -6.14
C PHE A 124 16.48 -26.22 -6.67
N TYR A 125 15.44 -25.41 -6.57
CA TYR A 125 15.48 -24.02 -7.01
C TYR A 125 16.60 -23.26 -6.32
N PHE A 126 16.76 -23.43 -5.01
CA PHE A 126 17.78 -22.74 -4.22
C PHE A 126 19.19 -23.24 -4.50
N LEU A 127 19.34 -24.44 -5.04
CA LEU A 127 20.66 -24.99 -5.42
C LEU A 127 21.19 -24.39 -6.72
N PHE A 128 20.31 -23.96 -7.63
CA PHE A 128 20.65 -23.48 -8.98
C PHE A 128 20.42 -21.99 -9.18
N ASN A 129 19.98 -21.29 -8.16
CA ASN A 129 19.75 -19.84 -8.14
C ASN A 129 20.36 -19.26 -6.86
#